data_b82e48390f09d0ea4f9874a837037c0b
#
_entry.id   b82e48390f09d0ea4f9874a837037c0b
#
_cell.length_a   1.000
_cell.length_b   1.000
_cell.length_c   1.000
_cell.angle_alpha   90.00
_cell.angle_beta   90.00
_cell.angle_gamma   90.00
#
_symmetry.space_group_name_H-M   'P 1'
#
loop_
_entity.id
_entity.type
_entity.pdbx_description
1 polymer ?
#
loop_
_entity_poly.entity_id
_entity_poly.type
_entity_poly.pdbx_seq_one_letter_code
_entity_poly.pdbx_strand_id
1 'polypeptide(L)'
;SSKTEIEIKDFIKELGINLPFICENGSAIYNLDLINKKLPKKVILSKNIKSISRLYREKVPLRIRKKIIDLRKINDVEQIKIFGLPKNKIKLALKRSFTIPIKFNDDIKDKKKFIKIIKDTGLKIQEGGRIMNLGDNVDKSLAMQIFLKNVKTFIKDPIKTIGIGDNHNDIGMLKNTDIPCLVYSESFKGKNIKIKNLIVSDKPSPQGWADVMKKAVLKI
;
A
#
# COMPACT_ATOMS: atom_id res chain seq x y z
N SER A 1 2.79 -2.68 2.69
CA SER A 1 1.53 -3.25 2.18
C SER A 1 0.44 -2.19 2.09
N SER A 2 -0.54 -2.40 1.19
CA SER A 2 -1.79 -1.61 1.14
C SER A 2 -2.85 -2.12 2.14
N LYS A 3 -2.59 -3.26 2.78
CA LYS A 3 -3.47 -3.89 3.77
C LYS A 3 -3.53 -3.11 5.07
N THR A 4 -4.64 -3.25 5.79
CA THR A 4 -4.82 -2.69 7.14
C THR A 4 -3.92 -3.40 8.17
N GLU A 5 -3.74 -2.78 9.32
CA GLU A 5 -3.04 -3.41 10.47
C GLU A 5 -3.65 -4.76 10.80
N ILE A 6 -4.98 -4.85 10.81
CA ILE A 6 -5.70 -6.05 11.23
C ILE A 6 -5.56 -7.16 10.19
N GLU A 7 -5.63 -6.84 8.87
CA GLU A 7 -5.36 -7.83 7.82
C GLU A 7 -3.95 -8.42 7.91
N ILE A 8 -2.94 -7.57 8.21
CA ILE A 8 -1.56 -8.06 8.32
C ILE A 8 -1.40 -8.89 9.59
N LYS A 9 -1.97 -8.48 10.71
CA LYS A 9 -1.93 -9.26 11.96
C LYS A 9 -2.62 -10.62 11.82
N ASP A 10 -3.74 -10.67 11.11
CA ASP A 10 -4.44 -11.91 10.81
C ASP A 10 -3.54 -12.84 9.98
N PHE A 11 -2.92 -12.33 8.93
CA PHE A 11 -2.03 -13.07 8.06
C PHE A 11 -0.76 -13.59 8.77
N ILE A 12 -0.05 -12.76 9.54
CA ILE A 12 1.16 -13.21 10.26
C ILE A 12 0.82 -14.21 11.36
N LYS A 13 -0.38 -14.12 11.96
CA LYS A 13 -0.88 -15.10 12.92
C LYS A 13 -1.15 -16.45 12.24
N GLU A 14 -1.78 -16.45 11.06
CA GLU A 14 -2.00 -17.66 10.27
C GLU A 14 -0.67 -18.37 9.93
N LEU A 15 0.41 -17.62 9.74
CA LEU A 15 1.76 -18.15 9.45
C LEU A 15 2.55 -18.52 10.71
N GLY A 16 2.06 -18.25 11.92
CA GLY A 16 2.77 -18.49 13.17
C GLY A 16 4.05 -17.64 13.34
N ILE A 17 4.16 -16.51 12.64
CA ILE A 17 5.34 -15.64 12.67
C ILE A 17 5.04 -14.31 13.35
N ASN A 18 6.09 -13.61 13.82
CA ASN A 18 5.95 -12.26 14.37
C ASN A 18 7.02 -11.36 13.77
N LEU A 19 6.59 -10.38 13.00
CA LEU A 19 7.46 -9.51 12.20
C LEU A 19 7.07 -8.04 12.33
N PRO A 20 8.03 -7.11 12.20
CA PRO A 20 7.71 -5.72 11.91
C PRO A 20 7.00 -5.61 10.56
N PHE A 21 6.07 -4.65 10.45
CA PHE A 21 5.36 -4.44 9.19
C PHE A 21 4.93 -2.99 8.97
N ILE A 22 4.73 -2.66 7.70
CA ILE A 22 4.21 -1.37 7.23
C ILE A 22 2.82 -1.59 6.64
N CYS A 23 1.82 -0.83 7.11
CA CYS A 23 0.44 -0.95 6.67
C CYS A 23 -0.08 0.28 5.92
N GLU A 24 -1.25 0.13 5.30
CA GLU A 24 -2.01 1.18 4.61
C GLU A 24 -1.13 2.11 3.75
N ASN A 25 -0.34 1.47 2.86
CA ASN A 25 0.53 2.15 1.88
C ASN A 25 1.61 3.07 2.49
N GLY A 26 2.14 2.73 3.66
CA GLY A 26 3.17 3.51 4.32
C GLY A 26 2.66 4.42 5.44
N SER A 27 1.40 4.27 5.84
CA SER A 27 0.79 5.14 6.85
C SER A 27 1.27 4.89 8.26
N ALA A 28 1.68 3.67 8.59
CA ALA A 28 2.25 3.34 9.90
C ALA A 28 3.18 2.12 9.82
N ILE A 29 4.14 2.09 10.73
CA ILE A 29 5.08 1.00 10.95
C ILE A 29 4.77 0.40 12.32
N TYR A 30 4.71 -0.92 12.42
CA TYR A 30 4.40 -1.64 13.65
C TYR A 30 5.50 -2.63 14.01
N ASN A 31 5.57 -2.96 15.29
CA ASN A 31 6.41 -4.01 15.86
C ASN A 31 7.93 -3.78 15.66
N LEU A 32 8.40 -2.52 15.59
CA LEU A 32 9.83 -2.23 15.52
C LEU A 32 10.59 -2.72 16.77
N ASP A 33 9.89 -2.79 17.91
CA ASP A 33 10.41 -3.32 19.18
C ASP A 33 10.83 -4.80 19.11
N LEU A 34 10.41 -5.52 18.06
CA LEU A 34 10.90 -6.88 17.80
C LEU A 34 12.36 -6.91 17.29
N ILE A 35 12.81 -5.82 16.67
CA ILE A 35 14.20 -5.68 16.21
C ILE A 35 15.08 -5.30 17.40
N ASN A 36 14.64 -4.33 18.18
CA ASN A 36 15.30 -3.89 19.40
C ASN A 36 14.29 -3.23 20.33
N LYS A 37 14.29 -3.59 21.61
CA LYS A 37 13.38 -3.10 22.65
C LYS A 37 13.45 -1.57 22.88
N LYS A 38 14.50 -0.91 22.43
CA LYS A 38 14.63 0.56 22.46
C LYS A 38 13.84 1.25 21.36
N LEU A 39 13.40 0.52 20.33
CA LEU A 39 12.57 1.04 19.25
C LEU A 39 11.10 1.11 19.67
N PRO A 40 10.35 2.09 19.15
CA PRO A 40 8.93 2.22 19.46
C PRO A 40 8.13 1.05 18.84
N LYS A 41 7.14 0.55 19.57
CA LYS A 41 6.24 -0.49 19.06
C LYS A 41 5.47 -0.04 17.82
N LYS A 42 5.23 1.27 17.68
CA LYS A 42 4.46 1.86 16.56
C LYS A 42 5.01 3.22 16.19
N VAL A 43 5.17 3.47 14.89
CA VAL A 43 5.47 4.78 14.30
C VAL A 43 4.34 5.17 13.34
N ILE A 44 3.68 6.29 13.58
CA ILE A 44 2.61 6.81 12.72
C ILE A 44 3.20 7.87 11.80
N LEU A 45 3.00 7.74 10.50
CA LEU A 45 3.51 8.64 9.47
C LEU A 45 2.42 9.46 8.78
N SER A 46 1.15 9.09 8.99
CA SER A 46 -0.01 9.66 8.32
C SER A 46 -0.97 10.32 9.31
N LYS A 47 -1.78 11.25 8.82
CA LYS A 47 -2.99 11.70 9.53
C LYS A 47 -3.97 10.53 9.71
N ASN A 48 -4.72 10.56 10.79
CA ASN A 48 -5.78 9.57 11.01
C ASN A 48 -6.97 9.76 10.05
N ILE A 49 -7.78 8.74 9.91
CA ILE A 49 -8.91 8.70 8.98
C ILE A 49 -9.96 9.80 9.23
N LYS A 50 -10.13 10.26 10.49
CA LYS A 50 -11.05 11.36 10.83
C LYS A 50 -10.55 12.68 10.24
N SER A 51 -9.26 12.97 10.40
CA SER A 51 -8.62 14.17 9.82
C SER A 51 -8.64 14.13 8.29
N ILE A 52 -8.35 12.97 7.67
CA ILE A 52 -8.44 12.80 6.23
C ILE A 52 -9.87 13.01 5.72
N SER A 53 -10.87 12.45 6.40
CA SER A 53 -12.29 12.61 6.06
C SER A 53 -12.74 14.08 6.18
N ARG A 54 -12.23 14.81 7.18
CA ARG A 54 -12.49 16.25 7.35
C ARG A 54 -11.91 17.04 6.18
N LEU A 55 -10.62 16.91 5.92
CA LEU A 55 -9.93 17.59 4.80
C LEU A 55 -10.61 17.29 3.45
N TYR A 56 -10.97 16.04 3.22
CA TYR A 56 -11.69 15.64 2.02
C TYR A 56 -13.04 16.38 1.87
N ARG A 57 -13.81 16.50 2.95
CA ARG A 57 -15.09 17.21 2.92
C ARG A 57 -14.95 18.73 2.74
N GLU A 58 -13.95 19.32 3.37
CA GLU A 58 -13.70 20.77 3.35
C GLU A 58 -13.10 21.23 2.02
N LYS A 59 -12.16 20.49 1.48
CA LYS A 59 -11.35 20.91 0.33
C LYS A 59 -11.82 20.39 -1.03
N VAL A 60 -12.56 19.27 -1.07
CA VAL A 60 -13.02 18.69 -2.33
C VAL A 60 -14.44 19.16 -2.63
N PRO A 61 -14.68 19.82 -3.80
CA PRO A 61 -15.99 20.30 -4.18
C PRO A 61 -17.07 19.20 -4.17
N LEU A 62 -18.30 19.54 -3.74
CA LEU A 62 -19.41 18.57 -3.62
C LEU A 62 -19.68 17.84 -4.94
N ARG A 63 -19.62 18.57 -6.09
CA ARG A 63 -19.80 17.99 -7.42
C ARG A 63 -18.83 16.83 -7.72
N ILE A 64 -17.60 16.93 -7.21
CA ILE A 64 -16.57 15.88 -7.35
C ILE A 64 -16.84 14.75 -6.36
N ARG A 65 -17.19 15.10 -5.11
CA ARG A 65 -17.47 14.08 -4.07
C ARG A 65 -18.65 13.16 -4.42
N LYS A 66 -19.66 13.69 -5.15
CA LYS A 66 -20.81 12.89 -5.64
C LYS A 66 -20.42 11.80 -6.65
N LYS A 67 -19.26 11.95 -7.32
CA LYS A 67 -18.72 10.95 -8.28
C LYS A 67 -17.83 9.89 -7.62
N ILE A 68 -17.68 9.94 -6.31
CA ILE A 68 -16.79 9.05 -5.56
C ILE A 68 -17.60 8.22 -4.59
N ILE A 69 -17.42 6.93 -4.68
CA ILE A 69 -18.04 5.94 -3.81
C ILE A 69 -17.07 5.62 -2.68
N ASP A 70 -17.48 5.89 -1.43
CA ASP A 70 -16.80 5.39 -0.24
C ASP A 70 -17.21 3.94 -0.05
N LEU A 71 -16.28 3.02 -0.27
CA LEU A 71 -16.54 1.59 -0.25
C LEU A 71 -16.92 1.04 1.14
N ARG A 72 -16.77 1.83 2.19
CA ARG A 72 -17.24 1.48 3.54
C ARG A 72 -18.75 1.65 3.71
N LYS A 73 -19.40 2.39 2.78
CA LYS A 73 -20.81 2.81 2.87
C LYS A 73 -21.74 2.07 1.92
N ILE A 74 -21.21 1.22 1.05
CA ILE A 74 -22.00 0.39 0.14
C ILE A 74 -22.38 -0.92 0.81
N ASN A 75 -23.37 -1.62 0.25
CA ASN A 75 -23.85 -2.90 0.78
C ASN A 75 -22.82 -4.04 0.59
N ASP A 76 -23.01 -5.13 1.32
CA ASP A 76 -22.08 -6.26 1.33
C ASP A 76 -21.93 -6.92 -0.06
N VAL A 77 -23.00 -6.97 -0.86
CA VAL A 77 -22.97 -7.60 -2.20
C VAL A 77 -22.05 -6.82 -3.13
N GLU A 78 -22.21 -5.50 -3.14
CA GLU A 78 -21.32 -4.60 -3.93
C GLU A 78 -19.87 -4.65 -3.42
N GLN A 79 -19.68 -4.72 -2.10
CA GLN A 79 -18.34 -4.87 -1.52
C GLN A 79 -17.68 -6.17 -2.01
N ILE A 80 -18.38 -7.30 -1.95
CA ILE A 80 -17.86 -8.60 -2.42
C ILE A 80 -17.48 -8.51 -3.91
N LYS A 81 -18.34 -7.94 -4.74
CA LYS A 81 -18.08 -7.74 -6.18
C LYS A 81 -16.85 -6.91 -6.45
N ILE A 82 -16.65 -5.81 -5.71
CA ILE A 82 -15.54 -4.87 -5.92
C ILE A 82 -14.22 -5.40 -5.36
N PHE A 83 -14.24 -5.90 -4.13
CA PHE A 83 -13.03 -6.40 -3.47
C PHE A 83 -12.62 -7.79 -4.01
N GLY A 84 -13.56 -8.61 -4.48
CA GLY A 84 -13.32 -10.00 -4.89
C GLY A 84 -12.78 -10.85 -3.73
N LEU A 85 -13.25 -10.59 -2.52
CA LEU A 85 -12.86 -11.26 -1.28
C LEU A 85 -14.11 -11.74 -0.53
N PRO A 86 -14.01 -12.79 0.31
CA PRO A 86 -15.11 -13.20 1.18
C PRO A 86 -15.40 -12.13 2.25
N LYS A 87 -16.65 -12.08 2.70
CA LYS A 87 -17.18 -11.04 3.62
C LYS A 87 -16.34 -10.86 4.89
N ASN A 88 -15.84 -11.93 5.49
CA ASN A 88 -14.99 -11.87 6.69
C ASN A 88 -13.67 -11.11 6.41
N LYS A 89 -13.00 -11.37 5.28
CA LYS A 89 -11.77 -10.67 4.89
C LYS A 89 -12.05 -9.21 4.49
N ILE A 90 -13.20 -8.91 3.87
CA ILE A 90 -13.62 -7.52 3.58
C ILE A 90 -13.80 -6.73 4.87
N LYS A 91 -14.40 -7.31 5.90
CA LYS A 91 -14.54 -6.66 7.22
C LYS A 91 -13.18 -6.22 7.79
N LEU A 92 -12.12 -7.03 7.60
CA LEU A 92 -10.77 -6.67 8.01
C LEU A 92 -10.20 -5.55 7.12
N ALA A 93 -10.38 -5.64 5.79
CA ALA A 93 -9.90 -4.65 4.82
C ALA A 93 -10.56 -3.27 4.98
N LEU A 94 -11.77 -3.21 5.55
CA LEU A 94 -12.50 -1.96 5.82
C LEU A 94 -12.16 -1.33 7.18
N LYS A 95 -11.50 -2.05 8.10
CA LYS A 95 -11.04 -1.52 9.40
C LYS A 95 -9.77 -0.68 9.24
N ARG A 96 -9.89 0.43 8.52
CA ARG A 96 -8.80 1.35 8.20
C ARG A 96 -8.63 2.46 9.23
N SER A 97 -7.39 2.79 9.53
CA SER A 97 -7.03 3.87 10.46
C SER A 97 -6.55 5.13 9.75
N PHE A 98 -6.03 5.00 8.52
CA PHE A 98 -5.27 6.05 7.83
C PHE A 98 -5.71 6.28 6.38
N THR A 99 -6.57 5.44 5.82
CA THR A 99 -7.00 5.57 4.42
C THR A 99 -8.48 5.32 4.25
N ILE A 100 -9.07 5.89 3.21
CA ILE A 100 -10.46 5.67 2.82
C ILE A 100 -10.45 4.90 1.51
N PRO A 101 -11.00 3.67 1.47
CA PRO A 101 -11.11 2.91 0.23
C PRO A 101 -12.23 3.52 -0.61
N ILE A 102 -11.90 3.90 -1.83
CA ILE A 102 -12.84 4.57 -2.74
C ILE A 102 -12.84 3.91 -4.12
N LYS A 103 -13.95 4.10 -4.82
CA LYS A 103 -14.08 3.85 -6.24
C LYS A 103 -14.57 5.13 -6.92
N PHE A 104 -14.06 5.42 -8.09
CA PHE A 104 -14.55 6.50 -8.90
C PHE A 104 -15.68 5.98 -9.79
N ASN A 105 -16.83 6.66 -9.74
CA ASN A 105 -17.97 6.36 -10.58
C ASN A 105 -17.86 7.29 -11.78
N ASP A 106 -17.55 6.75 -12.97
CA ASP A 106 -17.49 7.47 -14.23
C ASP A 106 -16.14 7.99 -14.78
N ASP A 107 -16.23 8.70 -15.86
CA ASP A 107 -15.36 9.15 -16.90
C ASP A 107 -13.89 9.44 -16.49
N ILE A 108 -12.96 8.96 -17.32
CA ILE A 108 -11.50 9.11 -17.19
C ILE A 108 -11.06 10.59 -17.07
N LYS A 109 -11.78 11.51 -17.73
CA LYS A 109 -11.46 12.95 -17.68
C LYS A 109 -11.67 13.54 -16.28
N ASP A 110 -12.76 13.19 -15.63
CA ASP A 110 -13.07 13.65 -14.27
C ASP A 110 -12.15 13.01 -13.23
N LYS A 111 -11.73 11.76 -13.43
CA LYS A 111 -10.76 11.09 -12.54
C LYS A 111 -9.43 11.86 -12.48
N LYS A 112 -8.88 12.29 -13.61
CA LYS A 112 -7.63 13.07 -13.66
C LYS A 112 -7.78 14.41 -12.92
N LYS A 113 -8.90 15.11 -13.14
CA LYS A 113 -9.24 16.35 -12.45
C LYS A 113 -9.37 16.14 -10.94
N PHE A 114 -10.02 15.07 -10.53
CA PHE A 114 -10.15 14.69 -9.13
C PHE A 114 -8.80 14.45 -8.47
N ILE A 115 -7.92 13.64 -9.08
CA ILE A 115 -6.57 13.37 -8.57
C ILE A 115 -5.79 14.68 -8.39
N LYS A 116 -5.89 15.62 -9.34
CA LYS A 116 -5.24 16.93 -9.23
C LYS A 116 -5.78 17.72 -8.03
N ILE A 117 -7.11 17.83 -7.89
CA ILE A 117 -7.74 18.53 -6.75
C ILE A 117 -7.31 17.92 -5.43
N ILE A 118 -7.27 16.58 -5.32
CA ILE A 118 -6.83 15.89 -4.11
C ILE A 118 -5.38 16.21 -3.78
N LYS A 119 -4.49 16.21 -4.78
CA LYS A 119 -3.08 16.54 -4.60
C LYS A 119 -2.91 17.95 -4.01
N ASP A 120 -3.70 18.91 -4.46
CA ASP A 120 -3.66 20.30 -4.00
C ASP A 120 -4.15 20.46 -2.54
N THR A 121 -4.81 19.45 -1.97
CA THR A 121 -5.22 19.43 -0.55
C THR A 121 -4.16 18.87 0.40
N GLY A 122 -3.02 18.42 -0.12
CA GLY A 122 -2.03 17.67 0.65
C GLY A 122 -2.39 16.20 0.90
N LEU A 123 -3.50 15.71 0.32
CA LEU A 123 -3.88 14.30 0.32
C LEU A 123 -3.37 13.61 -0.96
N LYS A 124 -3.38 12.29 -0.96
CA LYS A 124 -2.93 11.45 -2.07
C LYS A 124 -3.95 10.37 -2.40
N ILE A 125 -4.13 10.13 -3.68
CA ILE A 125 -4.79 8.92 -4.17
C ILE A 125 -3.72 7.90 -4.53
N GLN A 126 -3.86 6.71 -3.96
CA GLN A 126 -3.02 5.56 -4.27
C GLN A 126 -3.86 4.53 -5.01
N GLU A 127 -3.50 4.26 -6.25
CA GLU A 127 -4.20 3.28 -7.08
C GLU A 127 -3.66 1.89 -6.76
N GLY A 128 -4.54 1.00 -6.33
CA GLY A 128 -4.30 -0.43 -6.22
C GLY A 128 -4.90 -1.16 -7.42
N GLY A 129 -4.76 -2.47 -7.48
CA GLY A 129 -5.28 -3.27 -8.60
C GLY A 129 -6.80 -3.19 -8.76
N ARG A 130 -7.56 -3.11 -7.67
CA ARG A 130 -9.04 -3.16 -7.68
C ARG A 130 -9.70 -1.89 -7.13
N ILE A 131 -9.07 -1.24 -6.16
CA ILE A 131 -9.61 -0.08 -5.46
C ILE A 131 -8.57 1.03 -5.37
N MET A 132 -9.03 2.25 -5.22
CA MET A 132 -8.21 3.39 -4.86
C MET A 132 -8.27 3.65 -3.36
N ASN A 133 -7.20 4.16 -2.79
CA ASN A 133 -7.14 4.59 -1.40
C ASN A 133 -6.84 6.09 -1.34
N LEU A 134 -7.73 6.84 -0.73
CA LEU A 134 -7.52 8.23 -0.36
C LEU A 134 -6.83 8.28 1.00
N GLY A 135 -5.68 8.89 1.08
CA GLY A 135 -4.87 8.97 2.30
C GLY A 135 -4.05 10.25 2.39
N ASP A 136 -3.16 10.31 3.36
CA ASP A 136 -2.16 11.37 3.49
C ASP A 136 -1.06 11.23 2.43
N ASN A 137 -0.21 12.25 2.29
CA ASN A 137 0.90 12.25 1.34
C ASN A 137 2.08 11.42 1.85
N VAL A 138 1.84 10.16 2.14
CA VAL A 138 2.84 9.13 2.48
C VAL A 138 2.80 8.00 1.47
N ASP A 139 3.85 7.20 1.39
CA ASP A 139 3.89 6.02 0.52
C ASP A 139 4.82 4.93 1.08
N LYS A 140 4.79 3.77 0.43
CA LYS A 140 5.57 2.60 0.83
C LYS A 140 7.06 2.87 0.85
N SER A 141 7.57 3.72 -0.05
CA SER A 141 8.98 4.06 -0.15
C SER A 141 9.44 4.87 1.05
N LEU A 142 8.73 5.94 1.39
CA LEU A 142 9.02 6.77 2.57
C LEU A 142 9.03 5.94 3.84
N ALA A 143 7.99 5.12 4.05
CA ALA A 143 7.89 4.28 5.23
C ALA A 143 9.00 3.22 5.30
N MET A 144 9.40 2.64 4.16
CA MET A 144 10.51 1.70 4.08
C MET A 144 11.84 2.40 4.45
N GLN A 145 12.10 3.60 3.96
CA GLN A 145 13.31 4.36 4.28
C GLN A 145 13.39 4.67 5.79
N ILE A 146 12.26 5.10 6.39
CA ILE A 146 12.17 5.33 7.84
C ILE A 146 12.39 4.03 8.61
N PHE A 147 11.79 2.92 8.18
CA PHE A 147 12.02 1.60 8.76
C PHE A 147 13.50 1.23 8.71
N LEU A 148 14.13 1.29 7.55
CA LEU A 148 15.54 0.94 7.37
C LEU A 148 16.47 1.84 8.19
N LYS A 149 16.18 3.14 8.28
CA LYS A 149 16.93 4.05 9.15
C LYS A 149 16.91 3.58 10.61
N ASN A 150 15.76 3.19 11.13
CA ASN A 150 15.63 2.69 12.50
C ASN A 150 16.38 1.33 12.68
N VAL A 151 16.28 0.43 11.71
CA VAL A 151 16.94 -0.88 11.75
C VAL A 151 18.46 -0.73 11.76
N LYS A 152 19.01 0.11 10.88
CA LYS A 152 20.45 0.36 10.74
C LYS A 152 21.10 0.97 11.99
N THR A 153 20.35 1.55 12.91
CA THR A 153 20.89 2.01 14.20
C THR A 153 21.32 0.87 15.12
N PHE A 154 20.76 -0.33 14.92
CA PHE A 154 20.97 -1.47 15.80
C PHE A 154 21.61 -2.68 15.10
N ILE A 155 21.39 -2.83 13.79
CA ILE A 155 22.01 -3.89 12.99
C ILE A 155 23.21 -3.32 12.26
N LYS A 156 24.41 -3.82 12.60
CA LYS A 156 25.69 -3.38 12.01
C LYS A 156 26.02 -4.09 10.70
N ASP A 157 25.48 -5.29 10.51
CA ASP A 157 25.70 -6.07 9.30
C ASP A 157 25.08 -5.40 8.07
N PRO A 158 25.65 -5.62 6.87
CA PRO A 158 25.08 -5.14 5.62
C PRO A 158 23.64 -5.64 5.43
N ILE A 159 22.72 -4.72 5.21
CA ILE A 159 21.31 -5.05 4.97
C ILE A 159 21.05 -4.98 3.47
N LYS A 160 20.60 -6.11 2.90
CA LYS A 160 20.08 -6.18 1.53
C LYS A 160 18.56 -6.12 1.55
N THR A 161 17.99 -5.34 0.64
CA THR A 161 16.54 -5.14 0.53
C THR A 161 15.99 -5.74 -0.76
N ILE A 162 14.97 -6.58 -0.67
CA ILE A 162 14.20 -7.10 -1.80
C ILE A 162 12.86 -6.36 -1.83
N GLY A 163 12.59 -5.62 -2.91
CA GLY A 163 11.29 -5.00 -3.15
C GLY A 163 10.48 -5.84 -4.13
N ILE A 164 9.28 -6.25 -3.75
CA ILE A 164 8.36 -6.97 -4.64
C ILE A 164 7.07 -6.19 -4.77
N GLY A 165 6.66 -5.89 -5.99
CA GLY A 165 5.45 -5.14 -6.27
C GLY A 165 4.82 -5.54 -7.60
N ASP A 166 3.56 -5.17 -7.80
CA ASP A 166 2.76 -5.52 -8.99
C ASP A 166 1.99 -4.33 -9.58
N ASN A 167 2.19 -3.12 -9.01
CA ASN A 167 1.37 -1.97 -9.40
C ASN A 167 2.12 -0.62 -9.30
N HIS A 168 1.49 0.45 -9.78
CA HIS A 168 2.03 1.82 -9.78
C HIS A 168 2.45 2.31 -8.38
N ASN A 169 1.71 1.99 -7.34
CA ASN A 169 2.03 2.38 -5.96
C ASN A 169 3.26 1.69 -5.39
N ASP A 170 3.82 0.68 -6.06
CA ASP A 170 5.03 -0.03 -5.67
C ASP A 170 6.30 0.56 -6.31
N ILE A 171 6.18 1.33 -7.41
CA ILE A 171 7.33 1.82 -8.17
C ILE A 171 8.31 2.60 -7.31
N GLY A 172 7.81 3.47 -6.42
CA GLY A 172 8.66 4.24 -5.50
C GLY A 172 9.48 3.32 -4.59
N MET A 173 8.87 2.28 -4.06
CA MET A 173 9.54 1.27 -3.23
C MET A 173 10.57 0.49 -4.06
N LEU A 174 10.20 0.01 -5.24
CA LEU A 174 11.11 -0.75 -6.12
C LEU A 174 12.36 0.05 -6.49
N LYS A 175 12.24 1.35 -6.77
CA LYS A 175 13.37 2.22 -7.07
C LYS A 175 14.35 2.41 -5.91
N ASN A 176 13.91 2.15 -4.69
CA ASN A 176 14.67 2.37 -3.46
C ASN A 176 15.04 1.06 -2.74
N THR A 177 14.99 -0.08 -3.44
CA THR A 177 15.45 -1.38 -2.95
C THR A 177 16.69 -1.85 -3.73
N ASP A 178 17.54 -2.66 -3.11
CA ASP A 178 18.75 -3.21 -3.74
C ASP A 178 18.40 -4.19 -4.85
N ILE A 179 17.35 -5.00 -4.66
CA ILE A 179 16.88 -6.01 -5.59
C ILE A 179 15.39 -5.75 -5.89
N PRO A 180 15.09 -4.93 -6.91
CA PRO A 180 13.72 -4.67 -7.31
C PRO A 180 13.11 -5.82 -8.10
N CYS A 181 11.88 -6.21 -7.77
CA CYS A 181 11.15 -7.30 -8.40
C CYS A 181 9.74 -6.84 -8.79
N LEU A 182 9.39 -6.94 -10.06
CA LEU A 182 8.06 -6.62 -10.57
C LEU A 182 7.33 -7.91 -10.95
N VAL A 183 6.21 -8.15 -10.29
CA VAL A 183 5.32 -9.27 -10.61
C VAL A 183 4.35 -8.83 -11.69
N TYR A 184 4.15 -9.68 -12.68
CA TYR A 184 3.17 -9.43 -13.75
C TYR A 184 1.76 -9.20 -13.17
N SER A 185 1.09 -8.20 -13.71
CA SER A 185 -0.30 -7.89 -13.37
C SER A 185 -1.04 -7.40 -14.62
N GLU A 186 -2.23 -7.93 -14.87
CA GLU A 186 -3.05 -7.51 -16.02
C GLU A 186 -3.44 -6.03 -15.95
N SER A 187 -3.66 -5.52 -14.73
CA SER A 187 -3.97 -4.11 -14.48
C SER A 187 -2.78 -3.18 -14.68
N PHE A 188 -1.56 -3.75 -14.65
CA PHE A 188 -0.32 -2.99 -14.75
C PHE A 188 0.72 -3.75 -15.57
N LYS A 189 0.77 -3.47 -16.88
CA LYS A 189 1.65 -4.19 -17.82
C LYS A 189 3.13 -3.80 -17.71
N GLY A 190 3.53 -2.98 -16.74
CA GLY A 190 4.93 -2.59 -16.51
C GLY A 190 5.62 -1.88 -17.68
N LYS A 191 4.88 -1.47 -18.71
CA LYS A 191 5.44 -0.80 -19.88
C LYS A 191 6.11 0.51 -19.48
N ASN A 192 7.36 0.69 -19.90
CA ASN A 192 8.16 1.90 -19.68
C ASN A 192 8.69 2.14 -18.25
N ILE A 193 8.77 1.11 -17.39
CA ILE A 193 9.43 1.25 -16.10
C ILE A 193 10.94 1.13 -16.29
N LYS A 194 11.65 2.23 -16.05
CA LYS A 194 13.11 2.26 -15.99
C LYS A 194 13.59 2.10 -14.56
N ILE A 195 13.89 0.87 -14.17
CA ILE A 195 14.52 0.53 -12.87
C ILE A 195 15.72 -0.36 -13.17
N LYS A 196 16.89 0.02 -12.65
CA LYS A 196 18.13 -0.74 -12.82
C LYS A 196 18.00 -2.13 -12.17
N ASN A 197 18.46 -3.17 -12.83
CA ASN A 197 18.48 -4.55 -12.34
C ASN A 197 17.09 -5.11 -11.94
N LEU A 198 16.02 -4.60 -12.56
CA LEU A 198 14.65 -5.04 -12.29
C LEU A 198 14.48 -6.52 -12.71
N ILE A 199 14.07 -7.36 -11.76
CA ILE A 199 13.63 -8.73 -12.03
C ILE A 199 12.13 -8.69 -12.32
N VAL A 200 11.71 -9.25 -13.45
CA VAL A 200 10.30 -9.28 -13.87
C VAL A 200 9.83 -10.73 -13.95
N SER A 201 8.60 -11.00 -13.55
CA SER A 201 7.93 -12.28 -13.79
C SER A 201 7.01 -12.20 -14.99
N ASP A 202 6.86 -13.32 -15.69
CA ASP A 202 5.92 -13.48 -16.81
C ASP A 202 4.53 -13.96 -16.31
N LYS A 203 4.45 -14.39 -15.05
CA LYS A 203 3.24 -14.92 -14.42
C LYS A 203 2.71 -13.99 -13.34
N PRO A 204 1.40 -13.96 -13.11
CA PRO A 204 0.81 -13.24 -11.98
C PRO A 204 1.10 -13.95 -10.65
N SER A 205 0.78 -13.28 -9.54
CA SER A 205 0.78 -13.94 -8.21
C SER A 205 -0.25 -15.09 -8.18
N PRO A 206 0.05 -16.18 -7.44
CA PRO A 206 1.21 -16.36 -6.55
C PRO A 206 2.49 -16.85 -7.24
N GLN A 207 2.39 -17.47 -8.43
CA GLN A 207 3.54 -18.07 -9.12
C GLN A 207 4.61 -17.04 -9.47
N GLY A 208 4.22 -15.90 -10.06
CA GLY A 208 5.15 -14.83 -10.42
C GLY A 208 5.87 -14.24 -9.21
N TRP A 209 5.18 -14.15 -8.05
CA TRP A 209 5.80 -13.72 -6.81
C TRP A 209 6.89 -14.71 -6.37
N ALA A 210 6.58 -16.01 -6.39
CA ALA A 210 7.54 -17.05 -6.04
C ALA A 210 8.75 -17.07 -6.98
N ASP A 211 8.55 -16.87 -8.27
CA ASP A 211 9.61 -16.85 -9.28
C ASP A 211 10.58 -15.68 -9.07
N VAL A 212 10.07 -14.47 -8.87
CA VAL A 212 10.95 -13.31 -8.65
C VAL A 212 11.66 -13.40 -7.30
N MET A 213 11.01 -13.96 -6.26
CA MET A 213 11.63 -14.15 -4.95
C MET A 213 12.80 -15.15 -5.03
N LYS A 214 12.63 -16.30 -5.70
CA LYS A 214 13.71 -17.25 -5.94
C LYS A 214 14.91 -16.60 -6.64
N LYS A 215 14.64 -15.85 -7.73
CA LYS A 215 15.69 -15.13 -8.48
C LYS A 215 16.38 -14.04 -7.64
N ALA A 216 15.64 -13.39 -6.74
CA ALA A 216 16.18 -12.34 -5.88
C ALA A 216 17.09 -12.90 -4.78
N VAL A 217 16.70 -13.99 -4.12
CA VAL A 217 17.50 -14.66 -3.08
C VAL A 217 18.84 -15.14 -3.62
N LEU A 218 18.90 -15.59 -4.89
CA LEU A 218 20.18 -16.00 -5.52
C LEU A 218 21.15 -14.82 -5.78
N LYS A 219 20.72 -13.57 -5.56
CA LYS A 219 21.56 -12.36 -5.74
C LYS A 219 22.04 -11.74 -4.41
N ILE A 220 21.69 -12.33 -3.28
CA ILE A 220 22.13 -11.92 -1.96
C ILE A 220 23.47 -12.58 -1.65
#